data_2c185035084550f62010810cb822f19f
#
_entry.id   2c185035084550f62010810cb822f19f
#
_cell.length_a   1.000
_cell.length_b   1.000
_cell.length_c   1.000
_cell.angle_alpha   90.00
_cell.angle_beta   90.00
_cell.angle_gamma   90.00
#
_symmetry.space_group_name_H-M   'P 1'
#
loop_
_entity.id
_entity.type
_entity.pdbx_description
1 polymer ?
#
loop_
_entity_poly.entity_id
_entity_poly.type
_entity_poly.pdbx_seq_one_letter_code
_entity_poly.pdbx_strand_id
1 'polypeptide(L)'
;QQDGNWSLYLPDIEYQSRNGLETYNCTAFGTLNCIETLIRRKYGVIENFSERFTGIAAGTRPPGNSPHVVCDAIRDKGLIDERVLPFGSDIDIIDEYYSPYPLTAELLYAGKSWLDKWEFTHEWVVYPSTKNKQKELSDALRYSPIGVSVMAWRQNNDGLYTKEKGEGDNHYCTLYNYEQGEAWHIFDHYDNTNKKLIWNYDFGYAKRFSMKKIEVCINKPTFFDSLKNYFREIMK
;
A
#
# COMPACT_ATOMS: atom_id res chain seq x y z
N GLN A 1 -22.22 2.04 -9.36
CA GLN A 1 -21.63 0.95 -8.56
C GLN A 1 -20.36 0.50 -9.28
N GLN A 2 -19.24 0.40 -8.58
CA GLN A 2 -17.97 -0.01 -9.19
C GLN A 2 -18.01 -1.52 -9.46
N ASP A 3 -17.42 -1.92 -10.58
CA ASP A 3 -17.42 -3.31 -11.07
C ASP A 3 -16.41 -4.23 -10.37
N GLY A 4 -15.55 -3.68 -9.49
CA GLY A 4 -14.46 -4.40 -8.84
C GLY A 4 -13.19 -4.54 -9.68
N ASN A 5 -13.15 -3.93 -10.86
CA ASN A 5 -11.97 -3.94 -11.73
C ASN A 5 -11.17 -2.64 -11.58
N TRP A 6 -9.91 -2.76 -11.17
CA TRP A 6 -8.98 -1.65 -10.90
C TRP A 6 -7.82 -1.60 -11.91
N SER A 7 -7.82 -2.46 -12.93
CA SER A 7 -6.68 -2.66 -13.85
C SER A 7 -6.18 -1.37 -14.53
N LEU A 8 -7.10 -0.45 -14.90
CA LEU A 8 -6.75 0.83 -15.55
C LEU A 8 -6.06 1.85 -14.62
N TYR A 9 -6.03 1.57 -13.34
CA TYR A 9 -5.54 2.50 -12.31
C TYR A 9 -4.31 1.98 -11.57
N LEU A 10 -3.82 0.79 -11.93
CA LEU A 10 -2.60 0.23 -11.33
C LEU A 10 -1.42 1.19 -11.52
N PRO A 11 -0.53 1.30 -10.51
CA PRO A 11 0.69 2.08 -10.66
C PRO A 11 1.65 1.43 -11.66
N ASP A 12 2.72 2.14 -11.97
CA ASP A 12 3.85 1.56 -12.67
C ASP A 12 4.48 0.47 -11.80
N ILE A 13 5.11 -0.49 -12.47
CA ILE A 13 5.65 -1.66 -11.78
C ILE A 13 6.97 -1.31 -11.12
N GLU A 14 7.04 -1.59 -9.82
CA GLU A 14 8.25 -1.51 -9.03
C GLU A 14 8.59 -2.86 -8.39
N TYR A 15 9.88 -3.13 -8.23
CA TYR A 15 10.34 -4.42 -7.71
C TYR A 15 10.80 -4.31 -6.27
N GLN A 16 10.32 -5.22 -5.42
CA GLN A 16 10.84 -5.34 -4.06
C GLN A 16 12.26 -5.94 -4.01
N SER A 17 12.64 -6.69 -5.04
CA SER A 17 13.98 -7.26 -5.15
C SER A 17 14.73 -6.61 -6.31
N ARG A 18 15.86 -5.98 -6.03
CA ARG A 18 16.73 -5.31 -7.01
C ARG A 18 18.19 -5.60 -6.67
N ASN A 19 19.06 -5.65 -7.68
CA ASN A 19 20.51 -5.82 -7.49
C ASN A 19 20.90 -7.08 -6.69
N GLY A 20 20.08 -8.14 -6.73
CA GLY A 20 20.28 -9.34 -5.92
C GLY A 20 19.85 -9.21 -4.45
N LEU A 21 19.37 -8.05 -4.03
CA LEU A 21 18.85 -7.82 -2.69
C LEU A 21 17.36 -8.14 -2.63
N GLU A 22 16.96 -9.04 -1.71
CA GLU A 22 15.57 -9.21 -1.26
C GLU A 22 15.32 -8.33 -0.05
N THR A 23 14.36 -7.41 -0.17
CA THR A 23 14.10 -6.43 0.88
C THR A 23 13.16 -6.92 1.98
N TYR A 24 12.42 -8.01 1.76
CA TYR A 24 11.37 -8.50 2.67
C TYR A 24 10.25 -7.46 2.94
N ASN A 25 10.08 -6.52 2.02
CA ASN A 25 9.17 -5.37 2.19
C ASN A 25 7.84 -5.53 1.43
N CYS A 26 7.45 -6.76 1.09
CA CYS A 26 6.25 -7.06 0.30
C CYS A 26 4.97 -6.39 0.85
N THR A 27 4.86 -6.27 2.18
CA THR A 27 3.71 -5.63 2.81
C THR A 27 3.62 -4.13 2.54
N ALA A 28 4.75 -3.42 2.44
CA ALA A 28 4.76 -2.02 2.03
C ALA A 28 4.39 -1.89 0.54
N PHE A 29 5.05 -2.63 -0.36
CA PHE A 29 4.75 -2.63 -1.78
C PHE A 29 3.27 -2.91 -2.06
N GLY A 30 2.72 -4.02 -1.57
CA GLY A 30 1.33 -4.38 -1.81
C GLY A 30 0.33 -3.38 -1.20
N THR A 31 0.67 -2.74 -0.07
CA THR A 31 -0.18 -1.71 0.54
C THR A 31 -0.14 -0.41 -0.26
N LEU A 32 1.04 0.05 -0.69
CA LEU A 32 1.20 1.28 -1.47
C LEU A 32 0.59 1.15 -2.86
N ASN A 33 0.77 0.02 -3.54
CA ASN A 33 0.09 -0.27 -4.80
C ASN A 33 -1.44 -0.14 -4.68
N CYS A 34 -2.03 -0.59 -3.57
CA CYS A 34 -3.46 -0.41 -3.31
C CYS A 34 -3.83 1.07 -3.11
N ILE A 35 -3.04 1.82 -2.34
CA ILE A 35 -3.27 3.24 -2.03
C ILE A 35 -3.16 4.08 -3.31
N GLU A 36 -2.12 3.89 -4.10
CA GLU A 36 -1.87 4.60 -5.36
C GLU A 36 -2.97 4.34 -6.38
N THR A 37 -3.34 3.07 -6.56
CA THR A 37 -4.48 2.66 -7.41
C THR A 37 -5.77 3.34 -6.97
N LEU A 38 -6.03 3.38 -5.67
CA LEU A 38 -7.23 3.98 -5.11
C LEU A 38 -7.26 5.51 -5.30
N ILE A 39 -6.13 6.20 -5.05
CA ILE A 39 -5.98 7.64 -5.25
C ILE A 39 -6.16 7.98 -6.73
N ARG A 40 -5.50 7.24 -7.62
CA ARG A 40 -5.59 7.45 -9.07
C ARG A 40 -7.02 7.32 -9.58
N ARG A 41 -7.75 6.27 -9.18
CA ARG A 41 -9.16 6.09 -9.61
C ARG A 41 -10.09 7.14 -9.02
N LYS A 42 -9.94 7.47 -7.75
CA LYS A 42 -10.89 8.31 -7.02
C LYS A 42 -10.68 9.80 -7.25
N TYR A 43 -9.42 10.21 -7.44
CA TYR A 43 -9.05 11.64 -7.49
C TYR A 43 -8.33 12.05 -8.78
N GLY A 44 -8.00 11.10 -9.68
CA GLY A 44 -7.25 11.36 -10.90
C GLY A 44 -5.79 11.80 -10.66
N VAL A 45 -5.26 11.56 -9.48
CA VAL A 45 -3.88 11.92 -9.10
C VAL A 45 -3.00 10.68 -9.25
N ILE A 46 -1.85 10.84 -9.88
CA ILE A 46 -0.81 9.82 -9.98
C ILE A 46 0.20 10.10 -8.89
N GLU A 47 0.31 9.19 -7.95
CA GLU A 47 1.29 9.22 -6.86
C GLU A 47 2.24 8.01 -7.03
N ASN A 48 3.45 8.15 -6.54
CA ASN A 48 4.42 7.08 -6.36
C ASN A 48 5.10 7.27 -5.00
N PHE A 49 4.75 6.42 -4.05
CA PHE A 49 5.20 6.54 -2.66
C PHE A 49 6.37 5.62 -2.36
N SER A 50 7.28 6.07 -1.50
CA SER A 50 8.46 5.31 -1.10
C SER A 50 8.11 4.11 -0.21
N GLU A 51 8.29 2.91 -0.76
CA GLU A 51 8.21 1.67 0.00
C GLU A 51 9.35 1.57 1.01
N ARG A 52 10.52 2.12 0.67
CA ARG A 52 11.66 2.18 1.57
C ARG A 52 11.33 2.98 2.83
N PHE A 53 10.78 4.19 2.67
CA PHE A 53 10.30 4.99 3.80
C PHE A 53 9.27 4.22 4.63
N THR A 54 8.29 3.64 3.97
CA THR A 54 7.18 2.90 4.62
C THR A 54 7.70 1.69 5.38
N GLY A 55 8.65 0.94 4.80
CA GLY A 55 9.31 -0.18 5.47
C GLY A 55 10.09 0.24 6.72
N ILE A 56 10.88 1.32 6.62
CA ILE A 56 11.63 1.89 7.76
C ILE A 56 10.66 2.39 8.83
N ALA A 57 9.62 3.12 8.43
CA ALA A 57 8.60 3.66 9.31
C ALA A 57 7.86 2.56 10.11
N ALA A 58 7.62 1.43 9.47
CA ALA A 58 6.98 0.25 10.07
C ALA A 58 7.95 -0.64 10.87
N GLY A 59 9.25 -0.37 10.83
CA GLY A 59 10.27 -1.20 11.46
C GLY A 59 10.43 -2.57 10.79
N THR A 60 10.19 -2.65 9.49
CA THR A 60 10.32 -3.89 8.72
C THR A 60 11.76 -4.38 8.75
N ARG A 61 11.94 -5.69 8.90
CA ARG A 61 13.22 -6.42 8.86
C ARG A 61 12.94 -7.85 8.36
N PRO A 62 13.93 -8.58 7.88
CA PRO A 62 13.78 -10.00 7.61
C PRO A 62 13.17 -10.77 8.80
N PRO A 63 12.19 -11.67 8.59
CA PRO A 63 11.67 -12.15 7.31
C PRO A 63 10.49 -11.38 6.74
N GLY A 64 10.25 -10.15 7.16
CA GLY A 64 9.14 -9.31 6.71
C GLY A 64 8.36 -8.66 7.85
N ASN A 65 7.17 -8.13 7.54
CA ASN A 65 6.33 -7.45 8.51
C ASN A 65 4.84 -7.79 8.31
N SER A 66 4.05 -7.54 9.34
CA SER A 66 2.59 -7.65 9.26
C SER A 66 2.00 -6.48 8.46
N PRO A 67 1.04 -6.74 7.55
CA PRO A 67 0.34 -5.66 6.84
C PRO A 67 -0.44 -4.73 7.79
N HIS A 68 -0.77 -5.18 9.00
CA HIS A 68 -1.40 -4.32 10.00
C HIS A 68 -0.40 -3.29 10.55
N VAL A 69 0.80 -3.71 10.91
CA VAL A 69 1.87 -2.82 11.39
C VAL A 69 2.25 -1.80 10.33
N VAL A 70 2.35 -2.20 9.07
CA VAL A 70 2.63 -1.29 7.95
C VAL A 70 1.51 -0.25 7.79
N CYS A 71 0.24 -0.66 7.82
CA CYS A 71 -0.89 0.27 7.73
C CYS A 71 -0.96 1.23 8.93
N ASP A 72 -0.65 0.76 10.14
CA ASP A 72 -0.60 1.62 11.32
C ASP A 72 0.55 2.64 11.23
N ALA A 73 1.70 2.23 10.70
CA ALA A 73 2.81 3.15 10.43
C ALA A 73 2.43 4.24 9.41
N ILE A 74 1.71 3.89 8.33
CA ILE A 74 1.20 4.86 7.36
C ILE A 74 0.22 5.84 8.03
N ARG A 75 -0.68 5.34 8.86
CA ARG A 75 -1.66 6.17 9.59
C ARG A 75 -1.00 7.11 10.60
N ASP A 76 0.10 6.70 11.21
CA ASP A 76 0.83 7.49 12.21
C ASP A 76 1.86 8.45 11.61
N LYS A 77 2.58 8.03 10.57
CA LYS A 77 3.74 8.74 10.03
C LYS A 77 3.53 9.31 8.63
N GLY A 78 2.44 8.92 7.95
CA GLY A 78 2.13 9.34 6.59
C GLY A 78 2.96 8.65 5.53
N LEU A 79 3.01 9.25 4.35
CA LEU A 79 3.75 8.78 3.18
C LEU A 79 4.62 9.89 2.60
N ILE A 80 5.67 9.53 1.88
CA ILE A 80 6.51 10.46 1.11
C ILE A 80 6.63 9.97 -0.34
N ASP A 81 6.89 10.89 -1.24
CA ASP A 81 7.19 10.58 -2.63
C ASP A 81 8.47 9.72 -2.73
N GLU A 82 8.50 8.74 -3.64
CA GLU A 82 9.65 7.85 -3.88
C GLU A 82 10.94 8.63 -4.18
N ARG A 83 10.83 9.79 -4.84
CA ARG A 83 11.99 10.66 -5.14
C ARG A 83 12.69 11.22 -3.90
N VAL A 84 12.03 11.26 -2.76
CA VAL A 84 12.59 11.77 -1.49
C VAL A 84 13.46 10.72 -0.79
N LEU A 85 13.05 9.46 -0.83
CA LEU A 85 13.81 8.34 -0.31
C LEU A 85 13.62 7.12 -1.22
N PRO A 86 14.32 7.09 -2.37
CA PRO A 86 14.17 6.02 -3.35
C PRO A 86 14.74 4.69 -2.86
N PHE A 87 14.37 3.60 -3.53
CA PHE A 87 15.04 2.32 -3.33
C PHE A 87 16.57 2.47 -3.46
N GLY A 88 16.99 3.26 -4.44
CA GLY A 88 18.41 3.48 -4.74
C GLY A 88 18.96 2.43 -5.75
N SER A 89 19.62 2.93 -6.79
CA SER A 89 20.16 2.07 -7.87
C SER A 89 21.27 1.15 -7.40
N ASP A 90 22.01 1.57 -6.36
CA ASP A 90 23.27 0.95 -5.95
C ASP A 90 23.16 0.20 -4.61
N ILE A 91 21.94 0.16 -4.01
CA ILE A 91 21.72 -0.54 -2.75
C ILE A 91 21.66 -2.05 -3.00
N ASP A 92 22.58 -2.79 -2.38
CA ASP A 92 22.67 -4.24 -2.42
C ASP A 92 22.74 -4.88 -1.01
N ILE A 93 22.73 -4.04 0.04
CA ILE A 93 22.81 -4.48 1.44
C ILE A 93 21.52 -4.12 2.17
N ILE A 94 20.96 -5.08 2.91
CA ILE A 94 19.67 -4.93 3.61
C ILE A 94 19.69 -3.81 4.65
N ASP A 95 20.78 -3.64 5.38
CA ASP A 95 20.90 -2.59 6.39
C ASP A 95 20.94 -1.19 5.77
N GLU A 96 21.51 -1.07 4.58
CA GLU A 96 21.52 0.16 3.81
C GLU A 96 20.11 0.50 3.28
N TYR A 97 19.39 -0.51 2.78
CA TYR A 97 18.00 -0.32 2.36
C TYR A 97 17.13 0.21 3.51
N TYR A 98 17.32 -0.27 4.72
CA TYR A 98 16.59 0.18 5.90
C TYR A 98 17.26 1.34 6.66
N SER A 99 18.18 2.07 6.03
CA SER A 99 18.78 3.29 6.56
C SER A 99 18.09 4.54 5.97
N PRO A 100 17.91 5.62 6.74
CA PRO A 100 18.26 5.78 8.18
C PRO A 100 17.21 5.14 9.11
N TYR A 101 17.67 4.41 10.11
CA TYR A 101 16.80 3.93 11.17
C TYR A 101 17.35 4.37 12.53
N PRO A 102 16.57 5.11 13.36
CA PRO A 102 15.23 5.61 13.07
C PRO A 102 15.21 6.66 11.95
N LEU A 103 14.03 6.92 11.38
CA LEU A 103 13.83 7.98 10.38
C LEU A 103 14.26 9.35 10.94
N THR A 104 14.87 10.17 10.08
CA THR A 104 15.25 11.55 10.47
C THR A 104 14.01 12.41 10.70
N ALA A 105 14.21 13.52 11.44
CA ALA A 105 13.12 14.46 11.70
C ALA A 105 12.52 15.06 10.41
N GLU A 106 13.35 15.31 9.40
CA GLU A 106 12.94 15.83 8.09
C GLU A 106 12.05 14.83 7.34
N LEU A 107 12.42 13.55 7.32
CA LEU A 107 11.62 12.50 6.70
C LEU A 107 10.28 12.29 7.41
N LEU A 108 10.29 12.31 8.75
CA LEU A 108 9.07 12.23 9.54
C LEU A 108 8.15 13.44 9.31
N TYR A 109 8.72 14.65 9.21
CA TYR A 109 7.93 15.85 8.89
C TYR A 109 7.32 15.78 7.49
N ALA A 110 8.10 15.34 6.49
CA ALA A 110 7.61 15.15 5.12
C ALA A 110 6.46 14.14 5.08
N GLY A 111 6.59 13.01 5.76
CA GLY A 111 5.54 12.01 5.86
C GLY A 111 4.27 12.55 6.52
N LYS A 112 4.42 13.26 7.64
CA LYS A 112 3.25 13.86 8.34
C LYS A 112 2.53 14.91 7.51
N SER A 113 3.23 15.64 6.65
CA SER A 113 2.61 16.60 5.72
C SER A 113 1.64 15.95 4.72
N TRP A 114 1.79 14.65 4.47
CA TRP A 114 0.83 13.89 3.70
C TRP A 114 -0.49 13.70 4.46
N LEU A 115 -0.44 13.48 5.77
CA LEU A 115 -1.62 13.33 6.64
C LEU A 115 -2.46 14.62 6.73
N ASP A 116 -1.86 15.79 6.46
CA ASP A 116 -2.62 17.06 6.36
C ASP A 116 -3.54 17.09 5.12
N LYS A 117 -3.24 16.28 4.12
CA LYS A 117 -3.95 16.21 2.84
C LYS A 117 -4.86 14.99 2.71
N TRP A 118 -4.54 13.91 3.41
CA TRP A 118 -5.17 12.63 3.25
C TRP A 118 -5.53 11.97 4.58
N GLU A 119 -6.76 11.49 4.66
CA GLU A 119 -7.21 10.56 5.69
C GLU A 119 -7.12 9.14 5.14
N PHE A 120 -6.37 8.28 5.80
CA PHE A 120 -6.18 6.88 5.46
C PHE A 120 -6.77 5.98 6.52
N THR A 121 -7.61 5.03 6.09
CA THR A 121 -8.14 3.97 6.95
C THR A 121 -8.00 2.61 6.29
N HIS A 122 -7.93 1.57 7.11
CA HIS A 122 -7.83 0.19 6.67
C HIS A 122 -8.63 -0.74 7.58
N GLU A 123 -9.11 -1.84 7.02
CA GLU A 123 -9.81 -2.86 7.78
C GLU A 123 -9.53 -4.25 7.21
N TRP A 124 -9.69 -5.25 8.05
CA TRP A 124 -9.62 -6.63 7.64
C TRP A 124 -10.91 -7.05 6.94
N VAL A 125 -10.78 -7.70 5.80
CA VAL A 125 -11.87 -8.29 5.01
C VAL A 125 -11.91 -9.80 5.18
N VAL A 126 -10.72 -10.43 5.18
CA VAL A 126 -10.57 -11.87 5.30
C VAL A 126 -9.60 -12.20 6.43
N TYR A 127 -9.98 -13.23 7.19
CA TYR A 127 -9.17 -13.95 8.14
C TYR A 127 -9.12 -15.43 7.77
N PRO A 128 -8.21 -16.25 8.33
CA PRO A 128 -8.20 -17.70 8.10
C PRO A 128 -9.55 -18.36 8.41
N SER A 129 -10.28 -17.85 9.41
CA SER A 129 -11.60 -18.36 9.82
C SER A 129 -12.79 -17.86 9.00
N THR A 130 -12.58 -16.97 8.04
CA THR A 130 -13.67 -16.45 7.18
C THR A 130 -14.24 -17.58 6.31
N LYS A 131 -15.55 -17.78 6.40
CA LYS A 131 -16.24 -18.92 5.74
C LYS A 131 -16.40 -18.75 4.24
N ASN A 132 -16.73 -17.55 3.78
CA ASN A 132 -16.99 -17.25 2.36
C ASN A 132 -16.05 -16.16 1.87
N LYS A 133 -14.78 -16.51 1.74
CA LYS A 133 -13.71 -15.56 1.34
C LYS A 133 -13.96 -14.96 -0.04
N GLN A 134 -14.50 -15.75 -0.98
CA GLN A 134 -14.81 -15.29 -2.34
C GLN A 134 -15.82 -14.15 -2.33
N LYS A 135 -16.89 -14.30 -1.55
CA LYS A 135 -17.91 -13.25 -1.42
C LYS A 135 -17.34 -12.00 -0.76
N GLU A 136 -16.65 -12.15 0.37
CA GLU A 136 -16.07 -11.01 1.09
C GLU A 136 -15.07 -10.23 0.22
N LEU A 137 -14.22 -10.91 -0.54
CA LEU A 137 -13.25 -10.28 -1.44
C LEU A 137 -13.94 -9.61 -2.64
N SER A 138 -14.90 -10.27 -3.30
CA SER A 138 -15.60 -9.68 -4.44
C SER A 138 -16.44 -8.46 -4.04
N ASP A 139 -17.07 -8.48 -2.87
CA ASP A 139 -17.79 -7.34 -2.33
C ASP A 139 -16.83 -6.18 -1.97
N ALA A 140 -15.70 -6.48 -1.35
CA ALA A 140 -14.70 -5.48 -0.98
C ALA A 140 -14.03 -4.82 -2.18
N LEU A 141 -13.76 -5.58 -3.26
CA LEU A 141 -13.17 -5.06 -4.51
C LEU A 141 -14.02 -3.96 -5.18
N ARG A 142 -15.31 -3.88 -4.88
CA ARG A 142 -16.16 -2.78 -5.37
C ARG A 142 -15.77 -1.41 -4.81
N TYR A 143 -15.02 -1.38 -3.72
CA TYR A 143 -14.68 -0.16 -2.98
C TYR A 143 -13.20 0.16 -3.00
N SER A 144 -12.35 -0.85 -3.12
CA SER A 144 -10.89 -0.72 -3.01
C SER A 144 -10.20 -1.89 -3.70
N PRO A 145 -9.02 -1.72 -4.31
CA PRO A 145 -8.11 -2.86 -4.46
C PRO A 145 -7.79 -3.40 -3.07
N ILE A 146 -7.46 -4.69 -2.99
CA ILE A 146 -7.33 -5.42 -1.74
C ILE A 146 -5.88 -5.90 -1.58
N GLY A 147 -5.28 -5.58 -0.46
CA GLY A 147 -4.00 -6.22 -0.10
C GLY A 147 -4.26 -7.64 0.43
N VAL A 148 -3.64 -8.63 -0.16
CA VAL A 148 -3.86 -10.05 0.16
C VAL A 148 -2.59 -10.78 0.50
N SER A 149 -2.67 -11.68 1.48
CA SER A 149 -1.61 -12.64 1.79
C SER A 149 -1.75 -13.87 0.91
N VAL A 150 -0.65 -14.31 0.31
CA VAL A 150 -0.59 -15.43 -0.63
C VAL A 150 0.63 -16.30 -0.36
N MET A 151 0.61 -17.54 -0.89
CA MET A 151 1.78 -18.40 -1.02
C MET A 151 2.41 -18.16 -2.40
N ALA A 152 3.54 -17.55 -2.47
CA ALA A 152 4.26 -17.27 -3.71
C ALA A 152 5.25 -18.37 -4.04
N TRP A 153 5.41 -18.90 -5.22
CA TRP A 153 4.37 -18.96 -6.25
C TRP A 153 4.39 -20.38 -6.82
N ARG A 154 3.24 -21.03 -6.87
CA ARG A 154 3.11 -22.35 -7.48
C ARG A 154 1.99 -22.31 -8.51
N GLN A 155 2.24 -22.84 -9.70
CA GLN A 155 1.23 -22.98 -10.75
C GLN A 155 0.71 -24.41 -10.84
N ASN A 156 -0.56 -24.56 -11.19
CA ASN A 156 -1.14 -25.81 -11.63
C ASN A 156 -0.88 -26.04 -13.15
N ASN A 157 -1.39 -27.16 -13.68
CA ASN A 157 -1.21 -27.49 -15.10
C ASN A 157 -1.91 -26.52 -16.06
N ASP A 158 -2.90 -25.75 -15.59
CA ASP A 158 -3.65 -24.77 -16.39
C ASP A 158 -2.97 -23.38 -16.35
N GLY A 159 -1.84 -23.26 -15.70
CA GLY A 159 -1.08 -21.99 -15.55
C GLY A 159 -1.66 -21.05 -14.50
N LEU A 160 -2.65 -21.46 -13.71
CA LEU A 160 -3.18 -20.69 -12.60
C LEU A 160 -2.37 -20.92 -11.33
N TYR A 161 -2.16 -19.86 -10.56
CA TYR A 161 -1.47 -19.98 -9.27
C TYR A 161 -2.40 -20.60 -8.21
N THR A 162 -1.83 -21.45 -7.40
CA THR A 162 -2.54 -22.25 -6.41
C THR A 162 -1.76 -22.39 -5.12
N LYS A 163 -2.44 -22.87 -4.08
CA LYS A 163 -1.89 -23.12 -2.75
C LYS A 163 -2.37 -24.48 -2.26
N GLU A 164 -1.50 -25.24 -1.62
CA GLU A 164 -1.91 -26.50 -0.98
C GLU A 164 -2.69 -26.24 0.31
N LYS A 165 -3.55 -27.18 0.65
CA LYS A 165 -4.32 -27.11 1.89
C LYS A 165 -3.38 -27.12 3.10
N GLY A 166 -3.51 -26.09 3.95
CA GLY A 166 -2.71 -25.95 5.18
C GLY A 166 -1.35 -25.30 4.99
N GLU A 167 -0.99 -24.95 3.75
CA GLU A 167 0.22 -24.18 3.46
C GLU A 167 0.07 -22.73 3.96
N GLY A 168 1.12 -22.20 4.62
CA GLY A 168 1.15 -20.81 5.11
C GLY A 168 1.36 -19.81 3.97
N ASP A 169 0.98 -18.56 4.20
CA ASP A 169 1.30 -17.46 3.29
C ASP A 169 2.70 -16.92 3.59
N ASN A 170 3.43 -16.55 2.55
CA ASN A 170 4.79 -16.03 2.64
C ASN A 170 5.01 -14.73 1.86
N HIS A 171 3.95 -14.20 1.22
CA HIS A 171 4.00 -13.02 0.40
C HIS A 171 2.73 -12.18 0.56
N TYR A 172 2.83 -10.88 0.25
CA TYR A 172 1.71 -9.95 0.30
C TYR A 172 1.69 -9.09 -0.96
N CYS A 173 0.57 -9.02 -1.65
CA CYS A 173 0.42 -8.35 -2.94
C CYS A 173 -0.97 -7.73 -3.12
N THR A 174 -1.23 -7.15 -4.30
CA THR A 174 -2.47 -6.42 -4.60
C THR A 174 -3.42 -7.26 -5.44
N LEU A 175 -4.59 -7.57 -4.90
CA LEU A 175 -5.73 -8.12 -5.64
C LEU A 175 -6.50 -6.94 -6.26
N TYR A 176 -6.60 -6.92 -7.60
CA TYR A 176 -7.15 -5.77 -8.31
C TYR A 176 -8.35 -6.07 -9.20
N ASN A 177 -8.66 -7.35 -9.45
CA ASN A 177 -9.77 -7.76 -10.30
C ASN A 177 -10.12 -9.23 -10.06
N TYR A 178 -11.25 -9.69 -10.64
CA TYR A 178 -11.63 -11.10 -10.66
C TYR A 178 -12.50 -11.44 -11.89
N GLU A 179 -12.45 -12.69 -12.30
CA GLU A 179 -13.35 -13.34 -13.21
C GLU A 179 -14.19 -14.32 -12.39
N GLN A 180 -15.48 -14.03 -12.25
CA GLN A 180 -16.39 -14.73 -11.34
C GLN A 180 -16.41 -16.24 -11.60
N GLY A 181 -16.02 -17.02 -10.61
CA GLY A 181 -15.94 -18.48 -10.70
C GLY A 181 -14.71 -19.04 -11.41
N GLU A 182 -13.86 -18.18 -11.97
CA GLU A 182 -12.70 -18.57 -12.77
C GLU A 182 -11.37 -18.21 -12.06
N ALA A 183 -11.09 -16.92 -11.84
CA ALA A 183 -9.80 -16.51 -11.32
C ALA A 183 -9.83 -15.17 -10.58
N TRP A 184 -8.85 -14.98 -9.70
CA TRP A 184 -8.45 -13.72 -9.10
C TRP A 184 -7.25 -13.15 -9.81
N HIS A 185 -7.17 -11.83 -9.94
CA HIS A 185 -6.08 -11.13 -10.63
C HIS A 185 -5.22 -10.37 -9.62
N ILE A 186 -3.95 -10.71 -9.57
CA ILE A 186 -2.95 -10.14 -8.66
C ILE A 186 -1.97 -9.27 -9.45
N PHE A 187 -1.74 -8.06 -8.94
CA PHE A 187 -0.62 -7.22 -9.30
C PHE A 187 0.53 -7.51 -8.33
N ASP A 188 1.60 -8.08 -8.86
CA ASP A 188 2.75 -8.54 -8.08
C ASP A 188 3.98 -7.67 -8.34
N HIS A 189 4.72 -7.39 -7.29
CA HIS A 189 5.94 -6.59 -7.28
C HIS A 189 7.20 -7.44 -7.03
N TYR A 190 7.10 -8.77 -7.09
CA TYR A 190 8.22 -9.69 -6.87
C TYR A 190 8.93 -10.04 -8.19
N ASP A 191 8.22 -10.55 -9.18
CA ASP A 191 8.73 -10.96 -10.49
C ASP A 191 8.05 -10.24 -11.67
N ASN A 192 7.27 -9.22 -11.38
CA ASN A 192 6.70 -8.29 -12.35
C ASN A 192 5.63 -8.86 -13.29
N THR A 193 4.97 -9.91 -12.91
CA THR A 193 3.91 -10.47 -13.71
C THR A 193 2.56 -10.35 -13.01
N ASN A 194 1.54 -9.90 -13.75
CA ASN A 194 0.18 -10.06 -13.32
C ASN A 194 -0.14 -11.54 -13.24
N LYS A 195 -0.59 -12.00 -12.07
CA LYS A 195 -0.87 -13.41 -11.80
C LYS A 195 -2.36 -13.65 -11.74
N LYS A 196 -2.77 -14.80 -12.27
CA LYS A 196 -4.13 -15.32 -12.08
C LYS A 196 -4.11 -16.47 -11.07
N LEU A 197 -4.85 -16.31 -9.97
CA LEU A 197 -5.02 -17.34 -8.96
C LEU A 197 -6.34 -18.08 -9.19
N ILE A 198 -6.38 -19.36 -8.85
CA ILE A 198 -7.62 -20.16 -8.93
C ILE A 198 -8.73 -19.48 -8.09
N TRP A 199 -10.00 -19.61 -8.54
CA TRP A 199 -11.14 -18.98 -7.87
C TRP A 199 -11.29 -19.37 -6.39
N ASN A 200 -11.03 -20.63 -6.07
CA ASN A 200 -11.09 -21.16 -4.70
C ASN A 200 -9.77 -21.04 -3.94
N TYR A 201 -8.90 -20.08 -4.31
CA TYR A 201 -7.66 -19.82 -3.61
C TYR A 201 -7.92 -19.50 -2.13
N ASP A 202 -7.17 -20.15 -1.24
CA ASP A 202 -7.33 -20.00 0.22
C ASP A 202 -6.45 -18.85 0.74
N PHE A 203 -6.87 -17.61 0.52
CA PHE A 203 -6.22 -16.43 1.09
C PHE A 203 -6.22 -16.50 2.62
N GLY A 204 -5.05 -16.28 3.25
CA GLY A 204 -4.95 -16.24 4.71
C GLY A 204 -5.55 -14.97 5.30
N TYR A 205 -5.11 -13.83 4.79
CA TYR A 205 -5.53 -12.51 5.25
C TYR A 205 -5.78 -11.57 4.07
N ALA A 206 -6.74 -10.67 4.22
CA ALA A 206 -6.97 -9.61 3.26
C ALA A 206 -7.39 -8.31 3.94
N LYS A 207 -6.88 -7.19 3.44
CA LYS A 207 -7.23 -5.84 3.89
C LYS A 207 -7.80 -5.01 2.76
N ARG A 208 -8.83 -4.23 3.05
CA ARG A 208 -9.25 -3.11 2.19
C ARG A 208 -8.82 -1.78 2.77
N PHE A 209 -8.79 -0.78 1.91
CA PHE A 209 -8.28 0.55 2.21
C PHE A 209 -9.31 1.61 1.85
N SER A 210 -9.27 2.73 2.56
CA SER A 210 -10.04 3.91 2.19
C SER A 210 -9.17 5.15 2.24
N MET A 211 -9.32 5.98 1.22
CA MET A 211 -8.64 7.27 1.10
C MET A 211 -9.68 8.38 0.99
N LYS A 212 -9.50 9.43 1.78
CA LYS A 212 -10.29 10.65 1.69
C LYS A 212 -9.36 11.85 1.62
N LYS A 213 -9.57 12.70 0.62
CA LYS A 213 -8.86 13.98 0.54
C LYS A 213 -9.42 14.92 1.58
N ILE A 214 -8.56 15.51 2.39
CA ILE A 214 -8.93 16.51 3.39
C ILE A 214 -9.09 17.84 2.63
N GLU A 215 -10.30 18.38 2.64
CA GLU A 215 -10.54 19.74 2.15
C GLU A 215 -9.98 20.72 3.17
N VAL A 216 -8.88 21.38 2.84
CA VAL A 216 -8.38 22.49 3.65
C VAL A 216 -9.37 23.63 3.45
N CYS A 217 -10.25 23.85 4.42
CA CYS A 217 -11.03 25.07 4.49
C CYS A 217 -10.05 26.24 4.58
N ILE A 218 -9.92 27.02 3.50
CA ILE A 218 -9.00 28.19 3.36
C ILE A 218 -9.36 29.32 4.35
N ASN A 219 -10.28 29.11 5.30
CA ASN A 219 -10.74 30.08 6.27
C ASN A 219 -9.98 30.12 7.60
N LYS A 220 -8.86 29.42 7.75
CA LYS A 220 -7.93 29.72 8.85
C LYS A 220 -7.03 30.84 8.38
N PRO A 221 -7.06 32.04 9.00
CA PRO A 221 -6.10 33.08 8.68
C PRO A 221 -4.70 32.47 8.82
N THR A 222 -3.89 32.64 7.80
CA THR A 222 -2.49 32.18 7.85
C THR A 222 -1.80 32.92 9.02
N PHE A 223 -0.71 32.35 9.53
CA PHE A 223 0.11 33.03 10.54
C PHE A 223 0.43 34.48 10.11
N PHE A 224 0.66 34.70 8.82
CA PHE A 224 0.90 36.02 8.23
C PHE A 224 -0.35 36.92 8.24
N ASP A 225 -1.54 36.37 8.06
CA ASP A 225 -2.77 37.16 8.16
C ASP A 225 -3.08 37.54 9.62
N SER A 226 -2.79 36.65 10.55
CA SER A 226 -2.88 36.94 11.99
C SER A 226 -1.85 37.99 12.42
N LEU A 227 -0.63 37.92 11.91
CA LEU A 227 0.41 38.95 12.14
C LEU A 227 0.02 40.30 11.53
N LYS A 228 -0.49 40.34 10.30
CA LYS A 228 -0.99 41.57 9.67
C LYS A 228 -2.11 42.20 10.46
N ASN A 229 -3.05 41.40 10.96
CA ASN A 229 -4.15 41.90 11.79
C ASN A 229 -3.64 42.44 13.14
N TYR A 230 -2.69 41.75 13.78
CA TYR A 230 -2.05 42.19 15.01
C TYR A 230 -1.32 43.55 14.82
N PHE A 231 -0.54 43.69 13.76
CA PHE A 231 0.14 44.99 13.47
C PHE A 231 -0.85 46.12 13.10
N ARG A 232 -1.97 45.80 12.46
CA ARG A 232 -3.04 46.79 12.19
C ARG A 232 -3.73 47.29 13.45
N GLU A 233 -3.87 46.45 14.48
CA GLU A 233 -4.46 46.86 15.75
C GLU A 233 -3.52 47.70 16.61
N ILE A 234 -2.19 47.45 16.55
CA ILE A 234 -1.19 48.22 17.31
C ILE A 234 -0.96 49.60 16.68
N MET A 235 -1.23 49.76 15.38
CA MET A 235 -1.01 51.02 14.66
C MET A 235 -2.24 51.93 14.59
N LYS A 236 -3.31 51.60 15.32
CA LYS A 236 -4.48 52.47 15.57
C LYS A 236 -4.39 53.10 16.94
#